data_659c4e2d3dabbd992b41cfce7a56e01f
#
_entry.id   659c4e2d3dabbd992b41cfce7a56e01f
#
_cell.length_a   1.000
_cell.length_b   1.000
_cell.length_c   1.000
_cell.angle_alpha   90.00
_cell.angle_beta   90.00
_cell.angle_gamma   90.00
#
_symmetry.space_group_name_H-M   'P 1'
#
loop_
_entity.id
_entity.type
_entity.pdbx_description
1 polymer ?
#
loop_
_entity_poly.entity_id
_entity_poly.type
_entity_poly.pdbx_seq_one_letter_code
_entity_poly.pdbx_strand_id
1 'polypeptide(L)'
;MRGVGAVALGACAAIPAVAQASEPVRTVFGTLPDGRTVEEVTLTNGKGVTARVISWGALLRTLEVPDRAGKPADIVLGYKDLASYLAKPNYFGASIGRYANRIRAGRFTLDGQTYTLATNDGPNALHGGTAGLDKRLWTITEVKGGATPSVTLRYVSPDGEEGYPGTLTVTATYALDAANTLTVTYQATTDKPTIVNLTNHSFFNLAGEGSGRSILDNILTIPAERYTPVDATLIPTGEHVPVAGTPFDFRTPTVIGARIRDGRDIQIVRGRGYDHNWVVTDKPTAEPHLVARVEDPASGRVLEVASNQPGVQFYAGNFLDATAVGKSGLAYRQSDALALEPELFPDTPNQPAFGSARLDPGATYRNVITYRFSTSSAHRTHEK
;
A
#
# COMPACT_ATOMS: atom_id res chain seq x y z
N MET A 1 -53.11 45.20 41.10
CA MET A 1 -51.73 44.71 41.09
C MET A 1 -51.73 43.38 40.36
N ARG A 2 -51.23 43.36 39.15
CA ARG A 2 -51.11 42.13 38.33
C ARG A 2 -49.64 41.76 38.28
N GLY A 3 -49.29 40.58 38.86
CA GLY A 3 -47.92 40.02 38.77
C GLY A 3 -47.70 39.35 37.45
N VAL A 4 -46.60 39.77 36.74
CA VAL A 4 -46.15 39.15 35.55
C VAL A 4 -45.07 38.09 35.93
N GLY A 5 -45.43 36.79 35.73
CA GLY A 5 -44.49 35.69 35.93
C GLY A 5 -43.56 35.56 34.70
N ALA A 6 -42.25 35.68 34.90
CA ALA A 6 -41.26 35.41 33.90
C ALA A 6 -41.01 33.89 33.79
N VAL A 7 -41.24 33.33 32.61
CA VAL A 7 -40.87 31.94 32.26
C VAL A 7 -39.42 31.94 31.73
N ALA A 8 -38.51 31.34 32.46
CA ALA A 8 -37.14 31.13 32.01
C ALA A 8 -37.13 29.89 31.09
N LEU A 9 -36.85 30.08 29.76
CA LEU A 9 -36.53 29.01 28.83
C LEU A 9 -35.11 28.55 29.10
N GLY A 10 -34.94 27.37 29.67
CA GLY A 10 -33.63 26.70 29.72
C GLY A 10 -33.22 26.19 28.36
N ALA A 11 -32.18 26.75 27.78
CA ALA A 11 -31.54 26.22 26.58
C ALA A 11 -30.76 24.95 26.95
N CYS A 12 -31.27 23.76 26.60
CA CYS A 12 -30.49 22.54 26.62
C CYS A 12 -29.47 22.59 25.53
N ALA A 13 -28.18 22.79 25.87
CA ALA A 13 -27.08 22.61 24.95
C ALA A 13 -26.97 21.12 24.64
N ALA A 14 -27.24 20.74 23.38
CA ALA A 14 -27.00 19.40 22.89
C ALA A 14 -25.47 19.16 22.83
N ILE A 15 -24.95 18.32 23.72
CA ILE A 15 -23.58 17.82 23.65
C ILE A 15 -23.51 16.99 22.36
N PRO A 16 -22.58 17.31 21.41
CA PRO A 16 -22.45 16.48 20.23
C PRO A 16 -22.01 15.08 20.68
N ALA A 17 -22.78 14.06 20.30
CA ALA A 17 -22.41 12.67 20.51
C ALA A 17 -21.11 12.43 19.73
N VAL A 18 -20.02 12.15 20.43
CA VAL A 18 -18.79 11.66 19.83
C VAL A 18 -19.15 10.31 19.20
N ALA A 19 -19.10 10.22 17.88
CA ALA A 19 -19.33 8.97 17.17
C ALA A 19 -18.29 7.96 17.68
N GLN A 20 -18.74 6.98 18.45
CA GLN A 20 -17.88 5.94 19.01
C GLN A 20 -17.52 5.00 17.88
N ALA A 21 -16.22 4.69 17.72
CA ALA A 21 -15.79 3.67 16.78
C ALA A 21 -16.54 2.37 17.08
N SER A 22 -17.08 1.73 16.05
CA SER A 22 -17.78 0.46 16.21
C SER A 22 -16.80 -0.67 16.49
N GLU A 23 -17.24 -1.69 17.23
CA GLU A 23 -16.44 -2.91 17.38
C GLU A 23 -16.16 -3.53 16.01
N PRO A 24 -14.94 -4.05 15.77
CA PRO A 24 -14.62 -4.72 14.52
C PRO A 24 -15.53 -5.93 14.29
N VAL A 25 -15.95 -6.12 13.03
CA VAL A 25 -16.78 -7.25 12.64
C VAL A 25 -15.92 -8.27 11.92
N ARG A 26 -15.95 -9.54 12.37
CA ARG A 26 -15.28 -10.67 11.76
C ARG A 26 -16.29 -11.58 11.07
N THR A 27 -16.07 -11.89 9.79
CA THR A 27 -16.97 -12.70 8.96
C THR A 27 -16.19 -13.68 8.09
N VAL A 28 -16.85 -14.68 7.55
CA VAL A 28 -16.29 -15.57 6.53
C VAL A 28 -16.32 -14.85 5.17
N PHE A 29 -15.16 -14.72 4.52
CA PHE A 29 -15.04 -14.20 3.17
C PHE A 29 -15.17 -15.31 2.10
N GLY A 30 -14.65 -16.49 2.40
CA GLY A 30 -14.72 -17.65 1.51
C GLY A 30 -14.01 -18.87 2.06
N THR A 31 -14.02 -19.95 1.29
CA THR A 31 -13.35 -21.21 1.64
C THR A 31 -12.38 -21.60 0.54
N LEU A 32 -11.15 -21.93 0.93
CA LEU A 32 -10.11 -22.44 0.02
C LEU A 32 -10.48 -23.83 -0.50
N PRO A 33 -9.89 -24.28 -1.63
CA PRO A 33 -10.14 -25.63 -2.16
C PRO A 33 -9.82 -26.78 -1.18
N ASP A 34 -8.93 -26.54 -0.21
CA ASP A 34 -8.56 -27.51 0.83
C ASP A 34 -9.48 -27.47 2.07
N GLY A 35 -10.55 -26.69 2.04
CA GLY A 35 -11.54 -26.56 3.11
C GLY A 35 -11.21 -25.51 4.17
N ARG A 36 -10.03 -24.87 4.15
CA ARG A 36 -9.68 -23.82 5.11
C ARG A 36 -10.45 -22.53 4.82
N THR A 37 -10.87 -21.85 5.87
CA THR A 37 -11.67 -20.62 5.80
C THR A 37 -10.78 -19.39 5.66
N VAL A 38 -11.10 -18.52 4.70
CA VAL A 38 -10.60 -17.16 4.60
C VAL A 38 -11.60 -16.23 5.29
N GLU A 39 -11.12 -15.44 6.24
CA GLU A 39 -11.95 -14.53 7.04
C GLU A 39 -11.69 -13.08 6.64
N GLU A 40 -12.68 -12.23 6.86
CA GLU A 40 -12.62 -10.78 6.70
C GLU A 40 -12.88 -10.09 8.03
N VAL A 41 -12.07 -9.06 8.32
CA VAL A 41 -12.30 -8.15 9.45
C VAL A 41 -12.58 -6.74 8.93
N THR A 42 -13.71 -6.18 9.37
CA THR A 42 -14.10 -4.79 9.08
C THR A 42 -13.71 -3.91 10.24
N LEU A 43 -12.93 -2.86 9.96
CA LEU A 43 -12.54 -1.79 10.88
C LEU A 43 -13.25 -0.51 10.47
N THR A 44 -13.86 0.20 11.43
CA THR A 44 -14.56 1.46 11.20
C THR A 44 -14.18 2.48 12.27
N ASN A 45 -13.83 3.70 11.87
CA ASN A 45 -13.40 4.74 12.83
C ASN A 45 -14.54 5.67 13.31
N GLY A 46 -15.78 5.42 12.90
CA GLY A 46 -16.91 6.29 13.22
C GLY A 46 -16.87 7.68 12.59
N LYS A 47 -15.91 7.95 11.68
CA LYS A 47 -15.72 9.21 10.94
C LYS A 47 -15.93 9.06 9.44
N GLY A 48 -16.46 7.90 9.01
CA GLY A 48 -16.78 7.61 7.62
C GLY A 48 -15.71 6.80 6.88
N VAL A 49 -14.56 6.49 7.52
CA VAL A 49 -13.57 5.59 6.95
C VAL A 49 -13.84 4.16 7.41
N THR A 50 -13.85 3.23 6.45
CA THR A 50 -14.01 1.79 6.69
C THR A 50 -12.97 1.01 5.91
N ALA A 51 -12.23 0.13 6.59
CA ALA A 51 -11.25 -0.77 5.98
C ALA A 51 -11.70 -2.24 6.18
N ARG A 52 -11.56 -3.07 5.14
CA ARG A 52 -11.80 -4.52 5.24
C ARG A 52 -10.54 -5.26 4.86
N VAL A 53 -10.09 -6.12 5.78
CA VAL A 53 -8.85 -6.91 5.64
C VAL A 53 -9.22 -8.38 5.63
N ILE A 54 -8.71 -9.14 4.66
CA ILE A 54 -8.92 -10.59 4.60
C ILE A 54 -7.67 -11.36 5.00
N SER A 55 -7.86 -12.57 5.54
CA SER A 55 -6.76 -13.43 5.99
C SER A 55 -5.96 -14.08 4.84
N TRP A 56 -6.45 -14.08 3.61
CA TRP A 56 -5.66 -14.45 2.43
C TRP A 56 -4.72 -13.29 2.05
N GLY A 57 -3.40 -13.54 2.08
CA GLY A 57 -2.39 -12.52 1.78
C GLY A 57 -2.31 -11.36 2.78
N ALA A 58 -2.99 -11.46 3.94
CA ALA A 58 -3.22 -10.34 4.86
C ALA A 58 -3.57 -9.05 4.09
N LEU A 59 -4.58 -9.14 3.24
CA LEU A 59 -4.86 -8.24 2.13
C LEU A 59 -5.89 -7.17 2.52
N LEU A 60 -5.61 -5.90 2.24
CA LEU A 60 -6.57 -4.80 2.32
C LEU A 60 -7.52 -4.87 1.10
N ARG A 61 -8.74 -5.40 1.31
CA ARG A 61 -9.70 -5.67 0.23
C ARG A 61 -10.52 -4.44 -0.18
N THR A 62 -10.96 -3.67 0.80
CA THR A 62 -11.71 -2.43 0.57
C THR A 62 -11.25 -1.33 1.51
N LEU A 63 -11.34 -0.11 1.05
CA LEU A 63 -11.07 1.07 1.84
C LEU A 63 -12.04 2.18 1.43
N GLU A 64 -13.11 2.32 2.19
CA GLU A 64 -14.13 3.34 1.95
C GLU A 64 -13.69 4.64 2.62
N VAL A 65 -13.64 5.73 1.84
CA VAL A 65 -13.22 7.06 2.29
C VAL A 65 -14.22 8.10 1.77
N PRO A 66 -14.71 9.05 2.61
CA PRO A 66 -15.59 10.11 2.15
C PRO A 66 -14.85 11.10 1.25
N ASP A 67 -15.55 11.64 0.24
CA ASP A 67 -15.12 12.78 -0.55
C ASP A 67 -15.40 14.12 0.15
N ARG A 68 -15.12 15.25 -0.52
CA ARG A 68 -15.39 16.59 0.03
C ARG A 68 -16.86 16.88 0.31
N ALA A 69 -17.79 16.12 -0.28
CA ALA A 69 -19.23 16.19 -0.02
C ALA A 69 -19.68 15.20 1.07
N GLY A 70 -18.74 14.45 1.66
CA GLY A 70 -19.01 13.41 2.65
C GLY A 70 -19.49 12.08 2.07
N LYS A 71 -19.49 11.91 0.72
CA LYS A 71 -19.93 10.68 0.06
C LYS A 71 -18.80 9.64 0.11
N PRO A 72 -18.98 8.48 0.75
CA PRO A 72 -17.96 7.43 0.76
C PRO A 72 -17.84 6.75 -0.59
N ALA A 73 -16.61 6.31 -0.93
CA ALA A 73 -16.33 5.39 -2.02
C ALA A 73 -15.19 4.46 -1.63
N ASP A 74 -15.22 3.23 -2.12
CA ASP A 74 -14.09 2.32 -2.05
C ASP A 74 -12.99 2.80 -3.02
N ILE A 75 -11.83 3.11 -2.48
CA ILE A 75 -10.74 3.74 -3.23
C ILE A 75 -9.60 2.79 -3.56
N VAL A 76 -9.75 1.48 -3.32
CA VAL A 76 -8.73 0.49 -3.66
C VAL A 76 -9.26 -0.54 -4.66
N LEU A 77 -8.41 -0.95 -5.60
CA LEU A 77 -8.75 -2.04 -6.51
C LEU A 77 -8.75 -3.39 -5.78
N GLY A 78 -9.48 -4.35 -6.30
CA GLY A 78 -9.58 -5.70 -5.75
C GLY A 78 -10.67 -6.50 -6.42
N TYR A 79 -10.88 -7.71 -5.93
CA TYR A 79 -11.90 -8.61 -6.44
C TYR A 79 -13.10 -8.71 -5.49
N LYS A 80 -14.23 -9.13 -6.06
CA LYS A 80 -15.48 -9.29 -5.32
C LYS A 80 -15.45 -10.52 -4.40
N ASP A 81 -14.78 -11.58 -4.81
CA ASP A 81 -14.82 -12.89 -4.16
C ASP A 81 -13.43 -13.56 -4.12
N LEU A 82 -13.30 -14.58 -3.26
CA LEU A 82 -12.06 -15.34 -3.08
C LEU A 82 -11.62 -16.08 -4.34
N ALA A 83 -12.55 -16.63 -5.10
CA ALA A 83 -12.22 -17.40 -6.32
C ALA A 83 -11.44 -16.53 -7.33
N SER A 84 -11.81 -15.26 -7.46
CA SER A 84 -11.11 -14.30 -8.32
C SER A 84 -9.69 -13.99 -7.83
N TYR A 85 -9.47 -13.86 -6.50
CA TYR A 85 -8.14 -13.69 -5.93
C TYR A 85 -7.24 -14.92 -6.16
N LEU A 86 -7.81 -16.12 -6.10
CA LEU A 86 -7.06 -17.36 -6.35
C LEU A 86 -6.73 -17.56 -7.83
N ALA A 87 -7.64 -17.17 -8.73
CA ALA A 87 -7.48 -17.37 -10.17
C ALA A 87 -6.57 -16.33 -10.82
N LYS A 88 -6.56 -15.09 -10.31
CA LYS A 88 -5.87 -13.95 -10.93
C LYS A 88 -5.11 -13.13 -9.87
N PRO A 89 -3.96 -13.62 -9.39
CA PRO A 89 -3.19 -12.91 -8.37
C PRO A 89 -2.50 -11.68 -8.97
N ASN A 90 -3.08 -10.49 -8.76
CA ASN A 90 -2.58 -9.20 -9.22
C ASN A 90 -2.05 -8.32 -8.08
N TYR A 91 -1.73 -8.91 -6.94
CA TYR A 91 -1.21 -8.24 -5.74
C TYR A 91 -2.14 -7.18 -5.12
N PHE A 92 -3.39 -7.04 -5.58
CA PHE A 92 -4.33 -6.00 -5.09
C PHE A 92 -4.47 -6.03 -3.57
N GLY A 93 -3.94 -4.99 -2.90
CA GLY A 93 -4.00 -4.81 -1.46
C GLY A 93 -3.15 -5.76 -0.62
N ALA A 94 -2.37 -6.66 -1.24
CA ALA A 94 -1.67 -7.74 -0.57
C ALA A 94 -0.47 -7.29 0.26
N SER A 95 -0.17 -8.05 1.31
CA SER A 95 1.10 -7.98 2.03
C SER A 95 2.17 -8.72 1.24
N ILE A 96 3.18 -7.99 0.79
CA ILE A 96 4.24 -8.47 -0.10
C ILE A 96 5.47 -8.88 0.71
N GLY A 97 6.05 -10.02 0.37
CA GLY A 97 7.27 -10.58 0.96
C GLY A 97 7.52 -12.03 0.52
N ARG A 98 8.65 -12.70 0.93
CA ARG A 98 9.63 -12.17 1.92
C ARG A 98 10.39 -10.93 1.47
N TYR A 99 10.60 -10.76 0.14
CA TYR A 99 11.29 -9.61 -0.42
C TYR A 99 10.36 -8.91 -1.43
N ALA A 100 9.90 -7.71 -1.08
CA ALA A 100 9.10 -6.86 -1.95
C ALA A 100 9.96 -6.34 -3.10
N ASN A 101 9.33 -6.14 -4.26
CA ASN A 101 9.95 -5.77 -5.51
C ASN A 101 10.92 -6.85 -6.05
N ARG A 102 11.88 -6.47 -6.90
CA ARG A 102 12.68 -7.38 -7.71
C ARG A 102 14.00 -7.75 -7.06
N ILE A 103 14.45 -9.00 -7.34
CA ILE A 103 15.83 -9.47 -7.13
C ILE A 103 16.36 -9.97 -8.46
N ARG A 104 17.49 -9.39 -8.92
CA ARG A 104 18.16 -9.71 -10.19
C ARG A 104 18.43 -11.21 -10.30
N ALA A 105 18.02 -11.79 -11.45
CA ALA A 105 18.22 -13.20 -11.79
C ALA A 105 17.73 -14.19 -10.71
N GLY A 106 16.83 -13.75 -9.79
CA GLY A 106 16.37 -14.55 -8.66
C GLY A 106 17.51 -15.03 -7.74
N ARG A 107 18.60 -14.28 -7.61
CA ARG A 107 19.77 -14.71 -6.81
C ARG A 107 20.26 -13.63 -5.87
N PHE A 108 20.73 -14.06 -4.71
CA PHE A 108 21.47 -13.21 -3.77
C PHE A 108 22.49 -14.05 -3.00
N THR A 109 23.52 -13.40 -2.44
CA THR A 109 24.52 -14.03 -1.62
C THR A 109 24.40 -13.54 -0.19
N LEU A 110 24.39 -14.46 0.77
CA LEU A 110 24.38 -14.19 2.20
C LEU A 110 25.38 -15.11 2.89
N ASP A 111 26.31 -14.53 3.67
CA ASP A 111 27.38 -15.26 4.36
C ASP A 111 28.19 -16.21 3.44
N GLY A 112 28.46 -15.78 2.22
CA GLY A 112 29.22 -16.55 1.22
C GLY A 112 28.42 -17.65 0.52
N GLN A 113 27.16 -17.89 0.92
CA GLN A 113 26.27 -18.84 0.26
C GLN A 113 25.34 -18.11 -0.72
N THR A 114 25.22 -18.62 -1.95
CA THR A 114 24.29 -18.13 -2.95
C THR A 114 22.95 -18.86 -2.83
N TYR A 115 21.88 -18.08 -2.71
CA TYR A 115 20.50 -18.55 -2.70
C TYR A 115 19.84 -18.26 -4.06
N THR A 116 19.00 -19.20 -4.50
CA THR A 116 18.28 -19.08 -5.77
C THR A 116 16.78 -19.10 -5.49
N LEU A 117 16.10 -18.07 -5.97
CA LEU A 117 14.66 -17.86 -5.86
C LEU A 117 13.96 -18.22 -7.18
N ALA A 118 12.67 -18.45 -7.14
CA ALA A 118 11.86 -18.61 -8.34
C ALA A 118 11.87 -17.30 -9.16
N THR A 119 12.12 -17.43 -10.48
CA THR A 119 12.04 -16.31 -11.43
C THR A 119 10.61 -16.24 -11.97
N ASN A 120 9.81 -15.41 -11.38
CA ASN A 120 8.37 -15.24 -11.70
C ASN A 120 8.06 -13.93 -12.44
N ASP A 121 9.11 -13.16 -12.81
CA ASP A 121 9.04 -11.93 -13.60
C ASP A 121 10.16 -11.92 -14.64
N GLY A 122 9.93 -12.64 -15.74
CA GLY A 122 10.97 -12.87 -16.76
C GLY A 122 12.21 -13.54 -16.14
N PRO A 123 13.40 -12.90 -16.22
CA PRO A 123 14.62 -13.46 -15.63
C PRO A 123 14.72 -13.22 -14.11
N ASN A 124 13.85 -12.42 -13.50
CA ASN A 124 13.99 -11.93 -12.13
C ASN A 124 12.99 -12.59 -11.16
N ALA A 125 13.31 -12.58 -9.87
CA ALA A 125 12.32 -12.82 -8.84
C ALA A 125 11.58 -11.52 -8.53
N LEU A 126 10.27 -11.61 -8.28
CA LEU A 126 9.40 -10.48 -7.94
C LEU A 126 8.52 -10.85 -6.74
N HIS A 127 8.40 -9.92 -5.80
CA HIS A 127 7.43 -9.96 -4.70
C HIS A 127 7.42 -11.25 -3.88
N GLY A 128 8.61 -11.83 -3.64
CA GLY A 128 8.78 -13.01 -2.80
C GLY A 128 8.65 -14.35 -3.52
N GLY A 129 8.41 -14.36 -4.85
CA GLY A 129 8.40 -15.57 -5.66
C GLY A 129 7.02 -15.95 -6.19
N THR A 130 6.90 -17.19 -6.66
CA THR A 130 5.67 -17.71 -7.30
C THR A 130 4.51 -17.78 -6.32
N ALA A 131 4.78 -18.18 -5.08
CA ALA A 131 3.82 -18.27 -3.99
C ALA A 131 4.32 -17.50 -2.77
N GLY A 132 4.50 -16.17 -2.94
CA GLY A 132 4.91 -15.27 -1.87
C GLY A 132 3.86 -15.11 -0.76
N LEU A 133 4.10 -14.17 0.14
CA LEU A 133 3.22 -13.94 1.31
C LEU A 133 1.80 -13.50 0.91
N ASP A 134 1.66 -12.92 -0.28
CA ASP A 134 0.39 -12.51 -0.92
C ASP A 134 -0.54 -13.69 -1.25
N LYS A 135 0.03 -14.89 -1.37
CA LYS A 135 -0.70 -16.15 -1.70
C LYS A 135 -0.69 -17.15 -0.54
N ARG A 136 -0.68 -16.65 0.68
CA ARG A 136 -0.71 -17.46 1.91
C ARG A 136 -1.95 -17.16 2.73
N LEU A 137 -2.45 -18.19 3.42
CA LEU A 137 -3.48 -18.00 4.42
C LEU A 137 -2.81 -17.59 5.74
N TRP A 138 -3.07 -16.37 6.17
CA TRP A 138 -2.59 -15.85 7.45
C TRP A 138 -3.59 -16.15 8.55
N THR A 139 -3.10 -16.30 9.77
CA THR A 139 -3.93 -16.48 10.97
C THR A 139 -4.24 -15.12 11.60
N ILE A 140 -5.50 -14.80 11.81
CA ILE A 140 -5.90 -13.65 12.62
C ILE A 140 -5.61 -13.98 14.08
N THR A 141 -4.63 -13.30 14.68
CA THR A 141 -4.19 -13.55 16.06
C THR A 141 -4.83 -12.60 17.06
N GLU A 142 -5.25 -11.43 16.62
CA GLU A 142 -5.86 -10.43 17.49
C GLU A 142 -6.82 -9.52 16.70
N VAL A 143 -7.94 -9.16 17.34
CA VAL A 143 -8.89 -8.14 16.88
C VAL A 143 -9.20 -7.28 18.07
N LYS A 144 -8.97 -5.97 17.96
CA LYS A 144 -9.23 -4.98 19.03
C LYS A 144 -10.25 -3.95 18.56
N GLY A 145 -11.20 -3.61 19.42
CA GLY A 145 -12.13 -2.49 19.27
C GLY A 145 -11.60 -1.21 19.91
N GLY A 146 -12.50 -0.26 20.14
CA GLY A 146 -12.21 1.01 20.83
C GLY A 146 -11.82 2.15 19.88
N ALA A 147 -11.06 3.13 20.38
CA ALA A 147 -10.74 4.38 19.67
C ALA A 147 -9.86 4.17 18.42
N THR A 148 -9.10 3.08 18.37
CA THR A 148 -8.25 2.69 17.25
C THR A 148 -8.45 1.20 16.99
N PRO A 149 -9.57 0.81 16.33
CA PRO A 149 -9.84 -0.58 16.02
C PRO A 149 -8.74 -1.16 15.14
N SER A 150 -8.38 -2.42 15.39
CA SER A 150 -7.27 -3.06 14.70
C SER A 150 -7.46 -4.56 14.52
N VAL A 151 -6.75 -5.12 13.52
CA VAL A 151 -6.58 -6.55 13.31
C VAL A 151 -5.11 -6.87 13.12
N THR A 152 -4.63 -7.92 13.81
CA THR A 152 -3.29 -8.47 13.63
C THR A 152 -3.37 -9.86 13.02
N LEU A 153 -2.65 -10.03 11.91
CA LEU A 153 -2.51 -11.29 11.21
C LEU A 153 -1.06 -11.78 11.31
N ARG A 154 -0.87 -13.09 11.37
CA ARG A 154 0.45 -13.74 11.47
C ARG A 154 0.58 -14.83 10.44
N TYR A 155 1.75 -14.91 9.82
CA TYR A 155 2.19 -16.04 9.01
C TYR A 155 3.57 -16.51 9.45
N VAL A 156 3.80 -17.82 9.40
CA VAL A 156 5.12 -18.43 9.62
C VAL A 156 5.54 -19.06 8.30
N SER A 157 6.51 -18.42 7.66
CA SER A 157 7.12 -18.87 6.42
C SER A 157 8.25 -19.84 6.78
N PRO A 158 8.18 -21.13 6.44
CA PRO A 158 9.18 -22.11 6.82
C PRO A 158 10.53 -21.88 6.13
N ASP A 159 11.61 -22.41 6.73
CA ASP A 159 12.95 -22.39 6.14
C ASP A 159 12.93 -23.00 4.72
N GLY A 160 13.48 -22.29 3.75
CA GLY A 160 13.52 -22.69 2.35
C GLY A 160 12.27 -22.35 1.52
N GLU A 161 11.22 -21.76 2.11
CA GLU A 161 10.04 -21.34 1.33
C GLU A 161 10.45 -20.33 0.26
N GLU A 162 10.03 -20.57 -1.00
CA GLU A 162 10.41 -19.80 -2.20
C GLU A 162 11.93 -19.61 -2.39
N GLY A 163 12.77 -20.43 -1.71
CA GLY A 163 14.23 -20.39 -1.78
C GLY A 163 14.91 -19.50 -0.72
N TYR A 164 14.16 -18.85 0.16
CA TYR A 164 14.72 -18.00 1.21
C TYR A 164 15.16 -18.82 2.43
N PRO A 165 16.34 -18.53 3.04
CA PRO A 165 16.79 -19.21 4.25
C PRO A 165 16.06 -18.75 5.50
N GLY A 166 15.99 -19.62 6.48
CA GLY A 166 15.43 -19.39 7.82
C GLY A 166 13.91 -19.43 7.88
N THR A 167 13.40 -19.82 9.05
CA THR A 167 11.98 -19.70 9.38
C THR A 167 11.67 -18.24 9.69
N LEU A 168 10.80 -17.59 8.92
CA LEU A 168 10.41 -16.20 9.13
C LEU A 168 9.01 -16.13 9.74
N THR A 169 8.90 -15.59 10.96
CA THR A 169 7.61 -15.23 11.54
C THR A 169 7.28 -13.79 11.19
N VAL A 170 6.17 -13.58 10.50
CA VAL A 170 5.71 -12.25 10.07
C VAL A 170 4.38 -11.92 10.72
N THR A 171 4.22 -10.68 11.17
CA THR A 171 2.93 -10.12 11.56
C THR A 171 2.62 -8.90 10.70
N ALA A 172 1.34 -8.73 10.36
CA ALA A 172 0.77 -7.55 9.73
C ALA A 172 -0.37 -7.04 10.61
N THR A 173 -0.25 -5.81 11.12
CA THR A 173 -1.29 -5.16 11.92
C THR A 173 -1.86 -3.99 11.15
N TYR A 174 -3.18 -4.02 10.95
CA TYR A 174 -3.94 -2.90 10.39
C TYR A 174 -4.68 -2.21 11.52
N ALA A 175 -4.47 -0.91 11.70
CA ALA A 175 -5.11 -0.11 12.74
C ALA A 175 -5.68 1.18 12.13
N LEU A 176 -6.94 1.49 12.42
CA LEU A 176 -7.63 2.65 11.87
C LEU A 176 -7.98 3.63 12.99
N ASP A 177 -7.43 4.84 12.96
CA ASP A 177 -7.65 5.84 14.00
C ASP A 177 -8.77 6.85 13.67
N ALA A 178 -9.12 7.65 14.67
CA ALA A 178 -10.14 8.69 14.55
C ALA A 178 -9.68 9.92 13.71
N ALA A 179 -8.39 9.99 13.32
CA ALA A 179 -7.85 11.02 12.44
C ALA A 179 -7.88 10.60 10.96
N ASN A 180 -8.62 9.53 10.62
CA ASN A 180 -8.73 8.92 9.30
C ASN A 180 -7.38 8.39 8.80
N THR A 181 -6.54 7.85 9.70
CA THR A 181 -5.28 7.22 9.34
C THR A 181 -5.40 5.70 9.49
N LEU A 182 -5.20 4.98 8.39
CA LEU A 182 -4.98 3.54 8.40
C LEU A 182 -3.47 3.30 8.48
N THR A 183 -3.04 2.68 9.58
CA THR A 183 -1.65 2.28 9.80
C THR A 183 -1.51 0.80 9.52
N VAL A 184 -0.54 0.43 8.67
CA VAL A 184 -0.12 -0.95 8.43
C VAL A 184 1.28 -1.13 9.02
N THR A 185 1.41 -2.01 10.01
CA THR A 185 2.70 -2.31 10.65
C THR A 185 3.09 -3.74 10.35
N TYR A 186 4.21 -3.92 9.67
CA TYR A 186 4.86 -5.20 9.49
C TYR A 186 5.97 -5.37 10.51
N GLN A 187 6.02 -6.55 11.14
CA GLN A 187 7.16 -6.99 11.96
C GLN A 187 7.54 -8.40 11.56
N ALA A 188 8.84 -8.69 11.56
CA ALA A 188 9.33 -10.03 11.29
C ALA A 188 10.54 -10.38 12.16
N THR A 189 10.62 -11.66 12.53
CA THR A 189 11.76 -12.28 13.21
C THR A 189 12.13 -13.58 12.51
N THR A 190 13.39 -14.01 12.66
CA THR A 190 13.91 -15.21 11.99
C THR A 190 14.73 -16.07 12.96
N ASP A 191 14.87 -17.37 12.65
CA ASP A 191 15.73 -18.32 13.35
C ASP A 191 17.13 -18.46 12.72
N LYS A 192 17.31 -17.97 11.46
CA LYS A 192 18.59 -17.94 10.73
C LYS A 192 18.74 -16.62 10.00
N PRO A 193 19.99 -16.19 9.66
CA PRO A 193 20.18 -15.03 8.79
C PRO A 193 19.38 -15.18 7.50
N THR A 194 18.64 -14.13 7.13
CA THR A 194 17.85 -14.07 5.91
C THR A 194 17.79 -12.64 5.38
N ILE A 195 17.09 -12.42 4.27
CA ILE A 195 16.77 -11.08 3.75
C ILE A 195 15.27 -10.83 3.88
N VAL A 196 14.90 -9.60 4.24
CA VAL A 196 13.49 -9.20 4.41
C VAL A 196 13.26 -7.80 3.85
N ASN A 197 12.21 -7.67 3.07
CA ASN A 197 11.65 -6.40 2.62
C ASN A 197 10.13 -6.59 2.48
N LEU A 198 9.33 -5.95 3.33
CA LEU A 198 7.88 -6.14 3.36
C LEU A 198 7.20 -4.82 3.02
N THR A 199 6.14 -4.87 2.20
CA THR A 199 5.32 -3.70 1.88
C THR A 199 3.85 -4.09 1.68
N ASN A 200 2.97 -3.07 1.56
CA ASN A 200 1.57 -3.24 1.20
C ASN A 200 1.35 -2.76 -0.24
N HIS A 201 0.79 -3.62 -1.08
CA HIS A 201 0.59 -3.36 -2.50
C HIS A 201 -0.87 -2.94 -2.80
N SER A 202 -1.38 -1.95 -2.07
CA SER A 202 -2.69 -1.39 -2.36
C SER A 202 -2.65 -0.54 -3.62
N PHE A 203 -3.60 -0.77 -4.52
CA PHE A 203 -3.82 0.02 -5.73
C PHE A 203 -4.91 1.04 -5.46
N PHE A 204 -4.55 2.32 -5.44
CA PHE A 204 -5.46 3.41 -5.11
C PHE A 204 -6.06 4.06 -6.36
N ASN A 205 -7.36 4.30 -6.33
CA ASN A 205 -8.06 5.23 -7.21
C ASN A 205 -8.91 6.16 -6.34
N LEU A 206 -8.45 7.39 -6.11
CA LEU A 206 -9.13 8.32 -5.21
C LEU A 206 -10.48 8.83 -5.75
N ALA A 207 -10.77 8.64 -7.04
CA ALA A 207 -12.10 8.89 -7.59
C ALA A 207 -13.12 7.80 -7.19
N GLY A 208 -12.63 6.63 -6.77
CA GLY A 208 -13.39 5.42 -6.43
C GLY A 208 -13.16 4.30 -7.44
N GLU A 209 -13.10 3.06 -6.96
CA GLU A 209 -12.83 1.84 -7.74
C GLU A 209 -13.83 1.66 -8.90
N GLY A 210 -15.11 1.94 -8.64
CA GLY A 210 -16.19 1.86 -9.65
C GLY A 210 -16.42 3.14 -10.46
N SER A 211 -15.56 4.16 -10.37
CA SER A 211 -15.77 5.45 -11.01
C SER A 211 -15.58 5.44 -12.52
N GLY A 212 -14.84 4.48 -13.06
CA GLY A 212 -14.39 4.43 -14.47
C GLY A 212 -13.36 5.52 -14.82
N ARG A 213 -12.85 6.28 -13.84
CA ARG A 213 -11.84 7.33 -14.04
C ARG A 213 -10.45 6.79 -13.81
N SER A 214 -9.49 7.29 -14.59
CA SER A 214 -8.07 6.98 -14.40
C SER A 214 -7.43 7.91 -13.35
N ILE A 215 -6.19 7.54 -12.93
CA ILE A 215 -5.37 8.36 -12.01
C ILE A 215 -4.61 9.48 -12.73
N LEU A 216 -4.77 9.63 -14.03
CA LEU A 216 -3.94 10.55 -14.82
C LEU A 216 -4.16 12.02 -14.45
N ASP A 217 -5.37 12.37 -13.97
CA ASP A 217 -5.70 13.71 -13.49
C ASP A 217 -5.32 13.94 -12.02
N ASN A 218 -4.87 12.91 -11.33
CA ASN A 218 -4.44 13.06 -9.93
C ASN A 218 -3.15 13.87 -9.85
N ILE A 219 -3.02 14.63 -8.78
CA ILE A 219 -1.83 15.45 -8.46
C ILE A 219 -0.99 14.68 -7.47
N LEU A 220 0.26 14.39 -7.85
CA LEU A 220 1.23 13.66 -7.03
C LEU A 220 2.35 14.58 -6.56
N THR A 221 2.78 14.39 -5.32
CA THR A 221 4.01 14.96 -4.75
C THR A 221 4.79 13.85 -4.07
N ILE A 222 6.10 13.76 -4.38
CA ILE A 222 7.07 12.87 -3.73
C ILE A 222 8.26 13.74 -3.30
N PRO A 223 8.52 13.90 -1.99
CA PRO A 223 9.59 14.77 -1.48
C PRO A 223 10.97 14.11 -1.59
N ALA A 224 11.38 13.73 -2.81
CA ALA A 224 12.63 13.03 -3.08
C ALA A 224 13.44 13.74 -4.17
N GLU A 225 14.73 13.95 -3.91
CA GLU A 225 15.67 14.55 -4.85
C GLU A 225 16.22 13.57 -5.88
N ARG A 226 16.07 12.26 -5.63
CA ARG A 226 16.66 11.19 -6.43
C ARG A 226 15.68 10.02 -6.59
N TYR A 227 15.92 9.22 -7.64
CA TYR A 227 15.24 7.94 -7.86
C TYR A 227 16.24 6.87 -8.32
N THR A 228 15.85 5.61 -8.33
CA THR A 228 16.65 4.50 -8.85
C THR A 228 16.28 4.25 -10.32
N PRO A 229 17.17 4.55 -11.28
CA PRO A 229 16.93 4.19 -12.68
C PRO A 229 17.03 2.68 -12.85
N VAL A 230 16.29 2.14 -13.82
CA VAL A 230 16.17 0.69 -14.04
C VAL A 230 16.73 0.28 -15.41
N ASP A 231 17.13 -0.98 -15.56
CA ASP A 231 17.47 -1.60 -16.84
C ASP A 231 16.18 -2.06 -17.59
N ALA A 232 16.36 -2.74 -18.74
CA ALA A 232 15.23 -3.20 -19.55
C ALA A 232 14.38 -4.29 -18.89
N THR A 233 14.83 -4.88 -17.77
CA THR A 233 14.11 -5.88 -16.97
C THR A 233 13.58 -5.30 -15.67
N LEU A 234 13.59 -3.96 -15.53
CA LEU A 234 13.14 -3.19 -14.38
C LEU A 234 13.95 -3.46 -13.10
N ILE A 235 15.19 -3.89 -13.24
CA ILE A 235 16.16 -3.99 -12.14
C ILE A 235 16.91 -2.65 -12.01
N PRO A 236 17.05 -2.09 -10.79
CA PRO A 236 17.86 -0.88 -10.58
C PRO A 236 19.28 -1.03 -11.08
N THR A 237 19.82 0.04 -11.68
CA THR A 237 21.23 0.05 -12.19
C THR A 237 22.27 0.09 -11.07
N GLY A 238 21.84 0.35 -9.83
CA GLY A 238 22.72 0.53 -8.66
C GLY A 238 23.01 2.00 -8.36
N GLU A 239 22.42 2.92 -9.12
CA GLU A 239 22.62 4.35 -8.98
C GLU A 239 21.39 5.04 -8.34
N HIS A 240 21.63 6.16 -7.68
CA HIS A 240 20.64 7.14 -7.29
C HIS A 240 20.84 8.40 -8.14
N VAL A 241 19.93 8.66 -9.09
CA VAL A 241 20.06 9.81 -10.00
C VAL A 241 19.10 10.93 -9.65
N PRO A 242 19.47 12.20 -9.90
CA PRO A 242 18.58 13.35 -9.63
C PRO A 242 17.26 13.26 -10.42
N VAL A 243 16.15 13.63 -9.78
CA VAL A 243 14.85 13.78 -10.46
C VAL A 243 14.75 15.10 -11.24
N ALA A 244 15.53 16.10 -10.88
CA ALA A 244 15.49 17.44 -11.49
C ALA A 244 15.68 17.39 -13.01
N GLY A 245 14.76 18.02 -13.75
CA GLY A 245 14.79 18.07 -15.21
C GLY A 245 14.36 16.77 -15.90
N THR A 246 13.85 15.79 -15.16
CA THR A 246 13.35 14.51 -15.69
C THR A 246 11.82 14.41 -15.55
N PRO A 247 11.16 13.43 -16.21
CA PRO A 247 9.76 13.14 -15.97
C PRO A 247 9.44 12.71 -14.52
N PHE A 248 10.46 12.30 -13.75
CA PHE A 248 10.36 11.77 -12.38
C PHE A 248 10.36 12.87 -11.30
N ASP A 249 10.41 14.16 -11.67
CA ASP A 249 10.42 15.28 -10.73
C ASP A 249 9.01 15.58 -10.17
N PHE A 250 8.67 14.93 -9.05
CA PHE A 250 7.43 15.16 -8.29
C PHE A 250 7.68 15.93 -6.98
N ARG A 251 8.79 16.66 -6.84
CA ARG A 251 9.08 17.48 -5.65
C ARG A 251 8.04 18.60 -5.43
N THR A 252 7.39 19.02 -6.48
CA THR A 252 6.24 19.95 -6.45
C THR A 252 4.98 19.24 -6.94
N PRO A 253 3.77 19.65 -6.50
CA PRO A 253 2.53 19.07 -6.96
C PRO A 253 2.44 19.03 -8.49
N THR A 254 2.35 17.82 -9.06
CA THR A 254 2.40 17.60 -10.50
C THR A 254 1.32 16.60 -10.91
N VAL A 255 0.59 16.92 -11.99
CA VAL A 255 -0.41 15.99 -12.58
C VAL A 255 0.30 14.76 -13.13
N ILE A 256 -0.14 13.56 -12.73
CA ILE A 256 0.50 12.28 -13.11
C ILE A 256 0.54 12.14 -14.64
N GLY A 257 -0.55 12.46 -15.32
CA GLY A 257 -0.67 12.37 -16.78
C GLY A 257 0.24 13.29 -17.57
N ALA A 258 0.79 14.35 -16.95
CA ALA A 258 1.52 15.39 -17.67
C ALA A 258 2.79 14.89 -18.38
N ARG A 259 3.47 13.88 -17.80
CA ARG A 259 4.78 13.40 -18.30
C ARG A 259 4.87 11.87 -18.43
N ILE A 260 3.83 11.12 -18.04
CA ILE A 260 3.84 9.65 -18.01
C ILE A 260 4.04 9.01 -19.40
N ARG A 261 3.84 9.76 -20.48
CA ARG A 261 3.99 9.30 -21.87
C ARG A 261 5.18 9.97 -22.59
N ASP A 262 6.14 10.55 -21.86
CA ASP A 262 7.31 11.16 -22.47
C ASP A 262 8.27 10.07 -22.99
N GLY A 263 8.02 9.59 -24.21
CA GLY A 263 8.81 8.54 -24.86
C GLY A 263 10.25 8.94 -25.22
N ARG A 264 10.68 10.19 -24.93
CA ARG A 264 12.07 10.63 -25.08
C ARG A 264 12.91 10.15 -23.89
N ASP A 265 12.29 9.88 -22.76
CA ASP A 265 12.97 9.34 -21.59
C ASP A 265 12.90 7.81 -21.59
N ILE A 266 14.06 7.16 -21.62
CA ILE A 266 14.17 5.69 -21.67
C ILE A 266 13.58 5.02 -20.44
N GLN A 267 13.55 5.69 -19.28
CA GLN A 267 12.97 5.12 -18.06
C GLN A 267 11.44 5.04 -18.15
N ILE A 268 10.79 6.08 -18.70
CA ILE A 268 9.35 6.04 -19.01
C ILE A 268 9.03 4.91 -20.00
N VAL A 269 9.87 4.71 -21.02
CA VAL A 269 9.69 3.62 -22.01
C VAL A 269 9.82 2.25 -21.33
N ARG A 270 10.83 2.04 -20.49
CA ARG A 270 11.07 0.77 -19.78
C ARG A 270 9.93 0.45 -18.81
N GLY A 271 9.49 1.40 -18.01
CA GLY A 271 8.38 1.25 -17.08
C GLY A 271 6.99 1.26 -17.74
N ARG A 272 6.88 1.58 -19.04
CA ARG A 272 5.61 1.85 -19.73
C ARG A 272 4.81 2.97 -19.05
N GLY A 273 5.51 3.89 -18.38
CA GLY A 273 5.03 4.89 -17.45
C GLY A 273 5.90 4.90 -16.19
N TYR A 274 5.32 5.21 -15.05
CA TYR A 274 6.03 5.16 -13.77
C TYR A 274 5.95 3.75 -13.17
N ASP A 275 7.11 3.13 -12.94
CA ASP A 275 7.32 1.89 -12.16
C ASP A 275 8.75 1.94 -11.60
N HIS A 276 8.99 2.92 -10.71
CA HIS A 276 10.31 3.24 -10.22
C HIS A 276 10.28 3.50 -8.73
N ASN A 277 11.45 3.44 -8.09
CA ASN A 277 11.61 3.73 -6.67
C ASN A 277 12.24 5.11 -6.46
N TRP A 278 11.60 5.98 -5.67
CA TRP A 278 12.12 7.29 -5.24
C TRP A 278 12.88 7.16 -3.94
N VAL A 279 14.04 7.79 -3.87
CA VAL A 279 14.94 7.81 -2.70
C VAL A 279 14.51 8.97 -1.80
N VAL A 280 13.71 8.67 -0.79
CA VAL A 280 13.22 9.69 0.15
C VAL A 280 14.23 9.92 1.27
N THR A 281 14.85 8.84 1.76
CA THR A 281 15.99 8.88 2.69
C THR A 281 17.05 7.86 2.25
N ASP A 282 18.27 7.97 2.78
CA ASP A 282 19.35 7.02 2.42
C ASP A 282 19.26 5.68 3.15
N LYS A 283 18.49 5.61 4.24
CA LYS A 283 18.34 4.42 5.09
C LYS A 283 17.00 4.48 5.85
N PRO A 284 16.50 3.34 6.35
CA PRO A 284 15.34 3.33 7.23
C PRO A 284 15.49 4.27 8.42
N THR A 285 14.39 4.90 8.81
CA THR A 285 14.30 5.82 9.96
C THR A 285 13.59 5.16 11.13
N ALA A 286 13.73 5.72 12.33
CA ALA A 286 13.01 5.22 13.51
C ALA A 286 11.51 5.45 13.39
N GLU A 287 11.12 6.68 12.96
CA GLU A 287 9.73 7.10 12.83
C GLU A 287 9.34 7.31 11.37
N PRO A 288 8.06 7.13 11.02
CA PRO A 288 7.55 7.41 9.69
C PRO A 288 7.73 8.89 9.31
N HIS A 289 8.09 9.12 8.04
CA HIS A 289 8.15 10.44 7.41
C HIS A 289 7.32 10.42 6.13
N LEU A 290 6.86 11.58 5.67
CA LEU A 290 6.08 11.69 4.44
C LEU A 290 6.89 11.19 3.25
N VAL A 291 6.33 10.22 2.50
CA VAL A 291 6.96 9.67 1.30
C VAL A 291 6.20 10.03 0.02
N ALA A 292 4.89 10.25 0.11
CA ALA A 292 4.09 10.71 -1.03
C ALA A 292 2.78 11.37 -0.59
N ARG A 293 2.25 12.28 -1.43
CA ARG A 293 0.91 12.85 -1.32
C ARG A 293 0.22 12.79 -2.67
N VAL A 294 -1.00 12.26 -2.70
CA VAL A 294 -1.85 12.21 -3.90
C VAL A 294 -3.15 12.95 -3.62
N GLU A 295 -3.61 13.72 -4.59
CA GLU A 295 -4.91 14.39 -4.57
C GLU A 295 -5.69 14.09 -5.84
N ASP A 296 -6.97 13.73 -5.71
CA ASP A 296 -7.92 13.73 -6.82
C ASP A 296 -8.72 15.04 -6.79
N PRO A 297 -8.47 15.98 -7.71
CA PRO A 297 -9.14 17.27 -7.72
C PRO A 297 -10.67 17.18 -7.86
N ALA A 298 -11.17 16.13 -8.49
CA ALA A 298 -12.61 15.97 -8.73
C ALA A 298 -13.37 15.57 -7.45
N SER A 299 -12.95 14.54 -6.75
CA SER A 299 -13.55 14.12 -5.48
C SER A 299 -13.09 14.97 -4.30
N GLY A 300 -11.93 15.60 -4.42
CA GLY A 300 -11.23 16.28 -3.36
C GLY A 300 -10.53 15.35 -2.37
N ARG A 301 -10.55 14.04 -2.57
CA ARG A 301 -9.82 13.12 -1.69
C ARG A 301 -8.34 13.33 -1.78
N VAL A 302 -7.69 13.34 -0.62
CA VAL A 302 -6.25 13.45 -0.46
C VAL A 302 -5.78 12.22 0.31
N LEU A 303 -4.73 11.59 -0.20
CA LEU A 303 -3.98 10.52 0.47
C LEU A 303 -2.56 11.03 0.75
N GLU A 304 -2.16 11.01 2.01
CA GLU A 304 -0.78 11.18 2.44
C GLU A 304 -0.23 9.83 2.90
N VAL A 305 0.90 9.41 2.34
CA VAL A 305 1.59 8.17 2.69
C VAL A 305 2.86 8.54 3.43
N ALA A 306 3.03 8.00 4.65
CA ALA A 306 4.28 8.11 5.38
C ALA A 306 4.80 6.72 5.76
N SER A 307 6.12 6.56 5.84
CA SER A 307 6.78 5.33 6.25
C SER A 307 8.15 5.59 6.85
N ASN A 308 8.63 4.60 7.59
CA ASN A 308 10.01 4.56 8.08
C ASN A 308 11.00 3.91 7.09
N GLN A 309 10.53 3.53 5.89
CA GLN A 309 11.40 2.96 4.84
C GLN A 309 12.06 4.06 3.99
N PRO A 310 13.24 3.77 3.40
CA PRO A 310 14.03 4.78 2.69
C PRO A 310 13.49 5.10 1.31
N GLY A 311 12.81 4.16 0.66
CA GLY A 311 12.28 4.30 -0.68
C GLY A 311 10.76 4.23 -0.73
N VAL A 312 10.19 4.76 -1.81
CA VAL A 312 8.81 4.52 -2.19
C VAL A 312 8.75 4.15 -3.68
N GLN A 313 8.26 2.95 -3.97
CA GLN A 313 7.90 2.59 -5.32
C GLN A 313 6.61 3.30 -5.69
N PHE A 314 6.62 4.05 -6.81
CA PHE A 314 5.42 4.55 -7.45
C PHE A 314 5.17 3.78 -8.74
N TYR A 315 4.07 3.03 -8.77
CA TYR A 315 3.60 2.26 -9.91
C TYR A 315 2.26 2.82 -10.39
N ALA A 316 2.19 3.21 -11.67
CA ALA A 316 1.02 3.86 -12.25
C ALA A 316 0.04 2.89 -12.93
N GLY A 317 0.03 1.61 -12.52
CA GLY A 317 -0.88 0.60 -13.06
C GLY A 317 -0.57 0.22 -14.52
N ASN A 318 0.69 0.32 -14.96
CA ASN A 318 1.09 0.21 -16.36
C ASN A 318 0.81 -1.15 -17.00
N PHE A 319 0.72 -2.22 -16.20
CA PHE A 319 0.50 -3.59 -16.64
C PHE A 319 -0.93 -4.10 -16.40
N LEU A 320 -1.85 -3.23 -15.97
CA LEU A 320 -3.28 -3.55 -15.93
C LEU A 320 -3.80 -3.59 -17.38
N ASP A 321 -4.25 -4.77 -17.82
CA ASP A 321 -4.47 -5.12 -19.22
C ASP A 321 -5.95 -5.45 -19.56
N ALA A 322 -6.88 -5.09 -18.70
CA ALA A 322 -8.30 -5.39 -18.77
C ALA A 322 -8.69 -6.87 -18.56
N THR A 323 -7.76 -7.74 -18.16
CA THR A 323 -8.08 -9.15 -17.84
C THR A 323 -8.65 -9.33 -16.43
N ALA A 324 -8.38 -8.39 -15.52
CA ALA A 324 -8.94 -8.37 -14.17
C ALA A 324 -10.25 -7.58 -14.14
N VAL A 325 -11.34 -8.22 -13.68
CA VAL A 325 -12.64 -7.58 -13.46
C VAL A 325 -12.79 -7.28 -11.98
N GLY A 326 -12.95 -6.00 -11.66
CA GLY A 326 -13.02 -5.48 -10.31
C GLY A 326 -14.33 -5.73 -9.57
N LYS A 327 -14.40 -5.20 -8.35
CA LYS A 327 -15.56 -5.32 -7.44
C LYS A 327 -16.82 -4.70 -8.02
N SER A 328 -16.69 -3.61 -8.77
CA SER A 328 -17.77 -2.91 -9.47
C SER A 328 -18.22 -3.58 -10.77
N GLY A 329 -17.50 -4.61 -11.22
CA GLY A 329 -17.73 -5.25 -12.52
C GLY A 329 -17.02 -4.58 -13.70
N LEU A 330 -16.22 -3.53 -13.46
CA LEU A 330 -15.37 -2.90 -14.46
C LEU A 330 -14.05 -3.67 -14.62
N ALA A 331 -13.58 -3.79 -15.87
CA ALA A 331 -12.25 -4.32 -16.15
C ALA A 331 -11.18 -3.27 -15.87
N TYR A 332 -10.15 -3.62 -15.12
CA TYR A 332 -9.05 -2.71 -14.77
C TYR A 332 -8.04 -2.59 -15.91
N ARG A 333 -7.74 -1.37 -16.29
CA ARG A 333 -6.87 -1.01 -17.40
C ARG A 333 -5.69 -0.17 -16.93
N GLN A 334 -4.72 0.02 -17.80
CA GLN A 334 -3.58 0.89 -17.57
C GLN A 334 -4.03 2.24 -17.01
N SER A 335 -3.39 2.68 -15.91
CA SER A 335 -3.68 3.92 -15.20
C SER A 335 -5.05 4.01 -14.52
N ASP A 336 -5.78 2.91 -14.34
CA ASP A 336 -7.00 2.90 -13.53
C ASP A 336 -6.71 2.99 -12.02
N ALA A 337 -5.46 2.75 -11.60
CA ALA A 337 -5.02 2.98 -10.23
C ALA A 337 -3.51 3.16 -10.14
N LEU A 338 -3.04 3.59 -8.97
CA LEU A 338 -1.64 3.70 -8.63
C LEU A 338 -1.32 2.89 -7.37
N ALA A 339 -0.09 2.37 -7.26
CA ALA A 339 0.45 1.85 -6.02
C ALA A 339 1.57 2.75 -5.51
N LEU A 340 1.62 2.91 -4.18
CA LEU A 340 2.69 3.58 -3.44
C LEU A 340 3.17 2.59 -2.39
N GLU A 341 4.37 2.06 -2.59
CA GLU A 341 4.92 0.96 -1.83
C GLU A 341 6.19 1.41 -1.09
N PRO A 342 6.07 1.87 0.17
CA PRO A 342 7.25 2.15 0.98
C PRO A 342 8.02 0.88 1.29
N GLU A 343 9.32 0.85 0.90
CA GLU A 343 10.15 -0.35 0.96
C GLU A 343 11.64 0.00 0.96
N LEU A 344 12.50 -1.01 1.15
CA LEU A 344 13.91 -0.91 0.78
C LEU A 344 14.02 -0.77 -0.75
N PHE A 345 15.12 -0.21 -1.22
CA PHE A 345 15.34 -0.13 -2.67
C PHE A 345 15.32 -1.52 -3.31
N PRO A 346 14.70 -1.68 -4.50
CA PRO A 346 14.69 -2.97 -5.17
C PRO A 346 16.11 -3.49 -5.42
N ASP A 347 16.29 -4.81 -5.39
CA ASP A 347 17.58 -5.50 -5.57
C ASP A 347 18.67 -5.15 -4.52
N THR A 348 18.31 -4.56 -3.36
CA THR A 348 19.26 -4.22 -2.28
C THR A 348 20.22 -5.37 -1.93
N PRO A 349 19.83 -6.66 -1.90
CA PRO A 349 20.77 -7.75 -1.61
C PRO A 349 21.95 -7.86 -2.58
N ASN A 350 21.81 -7.34 -3.81
CA ASN A 350 22.84 -7.34 -4.85
C ASN A 350 23.47 -5.96 -5.09
N GLN A 351 22.99 -4.92 -4.37
CA GLN A 351 23.41 -3.52 -4.55
C GLN A 351 24.01 -2.98 -3.25
N PRO A 352 25.31 -3.16 -2.99
CA PRO A 352 25.93 -2.76 -1.72
C PRO A 352 25.72 -1.27 -1.36
N ALA A 353 25.55 -0.40 -2.37
CA ALA A 353 25.31 1.03 -2.18
C ALA A 353 23.90 1.31 -1.63
N PHE A 354 22.96 0.37 -1.70
CA PHE A 354 21.59 0.52 -1.22
C PHE A 354 21.41 0.13 0.26
N GLY A 355 22.47 -0.30 0.93
CA GLY A 355 22.44 -0.73 2.31
C GLY A 355 22.22 -2.23 2.47
N SER A 356 21.40 -2.64 3.43
CA SER A 356 21.22 -4.05 3.76
C SER A 356 19.76 -4.43 3.96
N ALA A 357 19.38 -5.57 3.38
CA ALA A 357 18.09 -6.23 3.62
C ALA A 357 18.22 -7.38 4.65
N ARG A 358 19.40 -7.57 5.24
CA ARG A 358 19.68 -8.66 6.17
C ARG A 358 18.87 -8.53 7.46
N LEU A 359 18.31 -9.66 7.88
CA LEU A 359 17.72 -9.86 9.19
C LEU A 359 18.41 -11.03 9.87
N ASP A 360 18.97 -10.78 11.05
CA ASP A 360 19.63 -11.79 11.89
C ASP A 360 18.70 -12.32 13.00
N PRO A 361 18.94 -13.54 13.51
CA PRO A 361 18.28 -14.03 14.71
C PRO A 361 18.45 -13.07 15.89
N GLY A 362 17.35 -12.83 16.63
CA GLY A 362 17.32 -11.88 17.74
C GLY A 362 17.04 -10.44 17.33
N ALA A 363 17.14 -10.09 16.04
CA ALA A 363 16.71 -8.79 15.53
C ALA A 363 15.23 -8.83 15.10
N THR A 364 14.62 -7.65 15.03
CA THR A 364 13.24 -7.48 14.52
C THR A 364 13.25 -6.53 13.34
N TYR A 365 12.77 -7.00 12.18
CA TYR A 365 12.43 -6.14 11.05
C TYR A 365 11.14 -5.38 11.35
N ARG A 366 11.08 -4.11 10.94
CA ARG A 366 9.89 -3.29 11.09
C ARG A 366 9.70 -2.37 9.88
N ASN A 367 8.50 -2.40 9.29
CA ASN A 367 8.00 -1.39 8.35
C ASN A 367 6.67 -0.86 8.86
N VAL A 368 6.55 0.45 9.00
CA VAL A 368 5.32 1.16 9.35
C VAL A 368 4.91 2.01 8.16
N ILE A 369 3.70 1.80 7.67
CA ILE A 369 3.11 2.55 6.58
C ILE A 369 1.84 3.21 7.13
N THR A 370 1.70 4.52 6.96
CA THR A 370 0.47 5.23 7.30
C THR A 370 -0.19 5.77 6.04
N TYR A 371 -1.48 5.53 5.90
CA TYR A 371 -2.35 6.08 4.87
C TYR A 371 -3.31 7.05 5.55
N ARG A 372 -3.03 8.34 5.47
CA ARG A 372 -3.87 9.39 6.07
C ARG A 372 -4.76 10.00 5.00
N PHE A 373 -6.06 10.05 5.30
CA PHE A 373 -7.07 10.58 4.40
C PHE A 373 -7.62 11.91 4.88
N SER A 374 -7.74 12.84 3.93
CA SER A 374 -8.36 14.15 4.14
C SER A 374 -9.06 14.59 2.85
N THR A 375 -9.63 15.79 2.86
CA THR A 375 -10.21 16.40 1.67
C THR A 375 -9.65 17.80 1.44
N SER A 376 -9.36 18.13 0.17
CA SER A 376 -9.04 19.49 -0.26
C SER A 376 -10.32 20.29 -0.51
N SER A 377 -10.25 21.61 -0.33
CA SER A 377 -11.29 22.54 -0.80
C SER A 377 -11.40 22.49 -2.33
N ALA A 378 -12.56 22.84 -2.87
CA ALA A 378 -12.72 22.96 -4.32
C ALA A 378 -11.71 23.97 -4.86
N HIS A 379 -10.88 23.55 -5.83
CA HIS A 379 -10.08 24.48 -6.60
C HIS A 379 -11.05 25.42 -7.32
N ARG A 380 -11.05 26.70 -6.99
CA ARG A 380 -11.75 27.70 -7.82
C ARG A 380 -11.01 27.74 -9.15
N THR A 381 -11.60 27.16 -10.19
CA THR A 381 -11.18 27.45 -11.56
C THR A 381 -11.37 28.95 -11.76
N HIS A 382 -10.29 29.72 -11.76
CA HIS A 382 -10.33 31.04 -12.34
C HIS A 382 -10.48 30.82 -13.87
N GLU A 383 -11.72 30.84 -14.35
CA GLU A 383 -11.97 31.08 -15.75
C GLU A 383 -11.32 32.43 -16.10
N LYS A 384 -10.31 32.37 -16.96
CA LYS A 384 -9.77 33.53 -17.66
C LYS A 384 -10.31 33.55 -19.07
#